data_c69ac7419bc13bbe1ba909c052f5f183
#
_entry.id   c69ac7419bc13bbe1ba909c052f5f183
#
_cell.length_a   1.000
_cell.length_b   1.000
_cell.length_c   1.000
_cell.angle_alpha   90.00
_cell.angle_beta   90.00
_cell.angle_gamma   90.00
#
_symmetry.space_group_name_H-M   'P 1'
#
loop_
_entity.id
_entity.type
_entity.pdbx_description
1 polymer ?
#
loop_
_entity_poly.entity_id
_entity_poly.type
_entity_poly.pdbx_seq_one_letter_code
_entity_poly.pdbx_strand_id
1 'polypeptide(L)'
;MINTTSDMKVIRSLHIEEDLKMATYYLAVDIGASSGRHILGHMENGKMILEEIYRFENGMVKKDGELCWEFDRLFNEIVNGLKKCKEIGKIPVSMGVDTWGVDFVLLDKDEKVIGNKIGRAHV
;
A
#
# COMPACT_ATOMS: atom_id res chain seq x y z
N MET A 1 47.56 -9.59 -10.19
CA MET A 1 47.78 -9.55 -8.72
C MET A 1 46.72 -8.66 -8.11
N ILE A 2 45.81 -9.22 -7.32
CA ILE A 2 44.76 -8.47 -6.65
C ILE A 2 45.37 -7.66 -5.53
N ASN A 3 45.29 -6.33 -5.60
CA ASN A 3 45.79 -5.45 -4.56
C ASN A 3 44.76 -5.37 -3.44
N THR A 4 45.03 -6.08 -2.35
CA THR A 4 44.09 -6.59 -1.36
C THR A 4 43.22 -5.56 -0.63
N THR A 5 43.63 -4.30 -0.48
CA THR A 5 42.86 -3.33 0.34
C THR A 5 41.89 -2.51 -0.51
N SER A 6 42.27 -2.09 -1.71
CA SER A 6 41.42 -1.33 -2.63
C SER A 6 40.34 -2.22 -3.26
N ASP A 7 40.75 -3.43 -3.67
CA ASP A 7 39.85 -4.39 -4.30
C ASP A 7 38.82 -4.93 -3.30
N MET A 8 39.18 -5.13 -2.03
CA MET A 8 38.25 -5.54 -0.97
C MET A 8 37.22 -4.45 -0.62
N LYS A 9 37.61 -3.15 -0.71
CA LYS A 9 36.64 -2.05 -0.54
C LYS A 9 35.65 -1.99 -1.67
N VAL A 10 36.08 -2.20 -2.91
CA VAL A 10 35.21 -2.25 -4.09
C VAL A 10 34.27 -3.45 -4.00
N ILE A 11 34.79 -4.65 -3.65
CA ILE A 11 33.97 -5.84 -3.48
C ILE A 11 32.93 -5.66 -2.36
N ARG A 12 33.28 -5.07 -1.24
CA ARG A 12 32.35 -4.74 -0.14
C ARG A 12 31.29 -3.74 -0.58
N SER A 13 31.69 -2.71 -1.34
CA SER A 13 30.74 -1.72 -1.88
C SER A 13 29.76 -2.36 -2.85
N LEU A 14 30.23 -3.22 -3.76
CA LEU A 14 29.40 -3.97 -4.69
C LEU A 14 28.44 -4.93 -3.98
N HIS A 15 28.89 -5.62 -2.93
CA HIS A 15 28.02 -6.50 -2.11
C HIS A 15 26.95 -5.71 -1.37
N ILE A 16 27.29 -4.55 -0.82
CA ILE A 16 26.31 -3.66 -0.15
C ILE A 16 25.29 -3.14 -1.17
N GLU A 17 25.72 -2.77 -2.37
CA GLU A 17 24.81 -2.36 -3.45
C GLU A 17 23.92 -3.50 -3.94
N GLU A 18 24.43 -4.74 -4.04
CA GLU A 18 23.66 -5.93 -4.39
C GLU A 18 22.66 -6.28 -3.28
N ASP A 19 23.05 -6.23 -2.00
CA ASP A 19 22.16 -6.46 -0.87
C ASP A 19 21.04 -5.41 -0.82
N LEU A 20 21.32 -4.13 -1.11
CA LEU A 20 20.33 -3.07 -1.24
C LEU A 20 19.42 -3.25 -2.46
N LYS A 21 19.95 -3.74 -3.60
CA LYS A 21 19.19 -4.05 -4.81
C LYS A 21 18.35 -5.32 -4.67
N MET A 22 18.72 -6.24 -3.78
CA MET A 22 18.02 -7.51 -3.55
C MET A 22 16.88 -7.39 -2.53
N ALA A 23 16.73 -6.26 -1.84
CA ALA A 23 15.59 -6.03 -0.97
C ALA A 23 14.30 -5.96 -1.79
N THR A 24 13.42 -6.95 -1.58
CA THR A 24 12.14 -7.05 -2.25
C THR A 24 11.04 -6.64 -1.29
N TYR A 25 10.29 -5.62 -1.67
CA TYR A 25 9.20 -5.08 -0.88
C TYR A 25 7.85 -5.54 -1.39
N TYR A 26 6.96 -5.80 -0.46
CA TYR A 26 5.55 -6.12 -0.70
C TYR A 26 4.71 -5.10 0.07
N LEU A 27 3.63 -4.62 -0.54
CA LEU A 27 2.75 -3.64 0.09
C LEU A 27 1.42 -4.26 0.47
N ALA A 28 1.04 -4.12 1.72
CA ALA A 28 -0.31 -4.39 2.20
C ALA A 28 -1.03 -3.07 2.47
N VAL A 29 -2.21 -2.90 1.88
CA VAL A 29 -3.12 -1.80 2.16
C VAL A 29 -4.29 -2.36 2.96
N ASP A 30 -4.35 -2.02 4.23
CA ASP A 30 -5.38 -2.49 5.17
C ASP A 30 -6.33 -1.32 5.47
N ILE A 31 -7.55 -1.40 4.93
CA ILE A 31 -8.55 -0.34 5.07
C ILE A 31 -9.62 -0.78 6.05
N GLY A 32 -9.58 -0.20 7.24
CA GLY A 32 -10.60 -0.38 8.26
C GLY A 32 -11.67 0.71 8.23
N ALA A 33 -12.72 0.53 9.01
CA ALA A 33 -13.84 1.47 9.09
C ALA A 33 -13.48 2.84 9.67
N SER A 34 -12.43 2.93 10.48
CA SER A 34 -11.99 4.16 11.14
C SER A 34 -10.63 4.67 10.68
N SER A 35 -9.82 3.83 10.11
CA SER A 35 -8.51 4.19 9.56
C SER A 35 -8.03 3.17 8.55
N GLY A 36 -7.21 3.61 7.60
CA GLY A 36 -6.48 2.75 6.70
C GLY A 36 -4.98 2.93 6.86
N ARG A 37 -4.21 1.94 6.45
CA ARG A 37 -2.75 1.96 6.56
C ARG A 37 -2.09 1.21 5.42
N HIS A 38 -0.89 1.65 5.10
CA HIS A 38 -0.01 0.99 4.17
C HIS A 38 1.18 0.43 4.94
N ILE A 39 1.41 -0.87 4.78
CA ILE A 39 2.47 -1.60 5.46
C ILE A 39 3.37 -2.23 4.42
N LEU A 40 4.63 -1.85 4.42
CA LEU A 40 5.65 -2.52 3.63
C LEU A 40 6.21 -3.71 4.40
N GLY A 41 6.33 -4.83 3.71
CA GLY A 41 6.97 -6.03 4.20
C GLY A 41 8.19 -6.38 3.37
N HIS A 42 9.23 -6.88 4.00
CA HIS A 42 10.37 -7.50 3.35
C HIS A 42 10.95 -8.60 4.25
N MET A 43 11.69 -9.50 3.63
CA MET A 43 12.38 -10.56 4.36
C MET A 43 13.78 -10.11 4.75
N GLU A 44 14.14 -10.35 6.00
CA GLU A 44 15.45 -10.08 6.53
C GLU A 44 15.86 -11.22 7.46
N ASN A 45 16.94 -11.92 7.14
CA ASN A 45 17.42 -13.08 7.92
C ASN A 45 16.33 -14.13 8.20
N GLY A 46 15.48 -14.43 7.23
CA GLY A 46 14.39 -15.40 7.34
C GLY A 46 13.17 -14.91 8.13
N LYS A 47 13.12 -13.63 8.48
CA LYS A 47 12.00 -13.02 9.20
C LYS A 47 11.33 -11.94 8.35
N MET A 48 10.02 -11.86 8.45
CA MET A 48 9.25 -10.77 7.84
C MET A 48 9.37 -9.52 8.71
N ILE A 49 9.89 -8.45 8.11
CA ILE A 49 9.95 -7.12 8.72
C ILE A 49 8.82 -6.30 8.14
N LEU A 50 8.02 -5.69 9.01
CA LEU A 50 6.88 -4.86 8.66
C LEU A 50 7.12 -3.42 9.08
N GLU A 51 6.79 -2.49 8.18
CA GLU A 51 6.93 -1.06 8.40
C GLU A 51 5.65 -0.35 7.96
N GLU A 52 4.97 0.32 8.89
CA GLU A 52 3.84 1.20 8.54
C GLU A 52 4.42 2.50 7.95
N ILE A 53 4.10 2.77 6.69
CA ILE A 53 4.65 3.91 5.96
C ILE A 53 3.65 5.04 5.72
N TYR A 54 2.36 4.73 5.81
CA TYR A 54 1.30 5.68 5.56
C TYR A 54 0.03 5.27 6.32
N ARG A 55 -0.64 6.25 6.89
CA ARG A 55 -1.91 6.07 7.59
C ARG A 55 -2.86 7.21 7.25
N PHE A 56 -4.14 6.89 7.15
CA PHE A 56 -5.20 7.88 6.94
C PHE A 56 -6.42 7.56 7.79
N GLU A 57 -7.17 8.58 8.14
CA GLU A 57 -8.45 8.42 8.81
C GLU A 57 -9.53 8.00 7.81
N ASN A 58 -10.47 7.19 8.26
CA ASN A 58 -11.60 6.77 7.48
C ASN A 58 -12.90 6.93 8.28
N GLY A 59 -14.01 6.98 7.57
CA GLY A 59 -15.34 7.11 8.17
C GLY A 59 -16.38 7.31 7.10
N MET A 60 -17.62 7.03 7.45
CA MET A 60 -18.76 7.32 6.58
C MET A 60 -19.07 8.81 6.61
N VAL A 61 -19.52 9.32 5.48
CA VAL A 61 -20.05 10.68 5.35
C VAL A 61 -21.55 10.62 5.01
N LYS A 62 -22.28 11.64 5.44
CA LYS A 62 -23.69 11.79 5.08
C LYS A 62 -23.78 12.55 3.76
N LYS A 63 -24.37 11.90 2.75
CA LYS A 63 -24.61 12.47 1.43
C LYS A 63 -26.03 12.16 1.00
N ASP A 64 -26.78 13.19 0.63
CA ASP A 64 -28.20 13.07 0.23
C ASP A 64 -29.09 12.31 1.26
N GLY A 65 -28.79 12.50 2.56
CA GLY A 65 -29.50 11.84 3.64
C GLY A 65 -29.06 10.42 3.97
N GLU A 66 -28.14 9.84 3.20
CA GLU A 66 -27.61 8.50 3.39
C GLU A 66 -26.17 8.50 3.87
N LEU A 67 -25.81 7.51 4.69
CA LEU A 67 -24.42 7.28 5.08
C LEU A 67 -23.72 6.48 4.00
N CYS A 68 -22.64 7.01 3.47
CA CYS A 68 -21.85 6.37 2.43
C CYS A 68 -20.34 6.53 2.65
N TRP A 69 -19.58 5.64 2.05
CA TRP A 69 -18.13 5.74 1.95
C TRP A 69 -17.75 6.62 0.75
N GLU A 70 -16.71 7.41 0.92
CA GLU A 70 -16.17 8.22 -0.17
C GLU A 70 -15.19 7.40 -1.02
N PHE A 71 -15.69 6.71 -2.00
CA PHE A 71 -14.89 5.81 -2.84
C PHE A 71 -13.67 6.48 -3.48
N ASP A 72 -13.88 7.65 -4.09
CA ASP A 72 -12.79 8.39 -4.73
C ASP A 72 -11.71 8.82 -3.74
N ARG A 73 -12.13 9.21 -2.54
CA ARG A 73 -11.20 9.53 -1.46
C ARG A 73 -10.39 8.32 -1.03
N LEU A 74 -11.04 7.17 -0.83
CA LEU A 74 -10.33 5.93 -0.46
C LEU A 74 -9.34 5.50 -1.55
N PHE A 75 -9.72 5.61 -2.81
CA PHE A 75 -8.82 5.33 -3.92
C PHE A 75 -7.61 6.28 -3.91
N ASN A 76 -7.83 7.57 -3.69
CA ASN A 76 -6.76 8.57 -3.59
C ASN A 76 -5.81 8.28 -2.42
N GLU A 77 -6.33 7.77 -1.30
CA GLU A 77 -5.50 7.37 -0.16
C GLU A 77 -4.60 6.15 -0.49
N ILE A 78 -5.10 5.21 -1.30
CA ILE A 78 -4.27 4.11 -1.81
C ILE A 78 -3.13 4.66 -2.67
N VAL A 79 -3.43 5.59 -3.56
CA VAL A 79 -2.43 6.25 -4.42
C VAL A 79 -1.42 7.05 -3.59
N ASN A 80 -1.88 7.75 -2.55
CA ASN A 80 -1.00 8.52 -1.66
C ASN A 80 0.02 7.61 -0.94
N GLY A 81 -0.42 6.44 -0.50
CA GLY A 81 0.48 5.45 0.09
C GLY A 81 1.51 4.90 -0.91
N LEU A 82 1.12 4.70 -2.17
CA LEU A 82 2.06 4.34 -3.25
C LEU A 82 3.08 5.45 -3.52
N LYS A 83 2.65 6.71 -3.52
CA LYS A 83 3.56 7.86 -3.62
C LYS A 83 4.55 7.89 -2.45
N LYS A 84 4.10 7.52 -1.26
CA LYS A 84 4.98 7.41 -0.09
C LYS A 84 6.05 6.35 -0.27
N CYS A 85 5.71 5.20 -0.86
CA CYS A 85 6.72 4.17 -1.22
C CYS A 85 7.81 4.75 -2.12
N LYS A 86 7.44 5.53 -3.12
CA LYS A 86 8.38 6.20 -4.02
C LYS A 86 9.23 7.23 -3.27
N GLU A 87 8.63 8.04 -2.42
CA GLU A 87 9.30 9.06 -1.63
C GLU A 87 10.40 8.49 -0.74
N ILE A 88 10.13 7.35 -0.09
CA ILE A 88 11.11 6.67 0.78
C ILE A 88 12.05 5.72 0.03
N GLY A 89 11.91 5.60 -1.29
CA GLY A 89 12.77 4.76 -2.13
C GLY A 89 12.55 3.25 -1.98
N LYS A 90 11.38 2.84 -1.50
CA LYS A 90 11.03 1.42 -1.29
C LYS A 90 9.86 1.02 -2.18
N ILE A 91 10.14 0.71 -3.42
CA ILE A 91 9.11 0.38 -4.41
C ILE A 91 8.69 -1.08 -4.25
N PRO A 92 7.41 -1.36 -3.95
CA PRO A 92 6.93 -2.73 -3.84
C PRO A 92 6.83 -3.40 -5.22
N VAL A 93 7.11 -4.70 -5.27
CA VAL A 93 6.93 -5.52 -6.48
C VAL A 93 5.49 -6.00 -6.66
N SER A 94 4.73 -6.01 -5.57
CA SER A 94 3.31 -6.33 -5.56
C SER A 94 2.59 -5.63 -4.43
N MET A 95 1.28 -5.51 -4.56
CA MET A 95 0.42 -4.99 -3.52
C MET A 95 -0.86 -5.80 -3.39
N GLY A 96 -1.39 -5.83 -2.19
CA GLY A 96 -2.72 -6.35 -1.91
C GLY A 96 -3.52 -5.34 -1.10
N VAL A 97 -4.82 -5.32 -1.31
CA VAL A 97 -5.76 -4.49 -0.55
C VAL A 97 -6.69 -5.40 0.22
N ASP A 98 -6.81 -5.17 1.51
CA ASP A 98 -7.77 -5.81 2.38
C ASP A 98 -8.71 -4.77 2.99
N THR A 99 -9.98 -5.10 3.08
CA THR A 99 -11.01 -4.21 3.61
C THR A 99 -12.17 -5.04 4.17
N TRP A 100 -13.19 -4.37 4.70
CA TRP A 100 -14.37 -5.04 5.22
C TRP A 100 -15.25 -5.63 4.09
N GLY A 101 -16.11 -6.56 4.45
CA GLY A 101 -17.16 -7.09 3.59
C GLY A 101 -18.48 -6.29 3.68
N VAL A 102 -19.54 -6.86 3.15
CA VAL A 102 -20.94 -6.44 3.21
C VAL A 102 -21.32 -5.16 2.44
N ASP A 103 -20.37 -4.44 1.92
CA ASP A 103 -20.60 -3.26 1.10
C ASP A 103 -20.38 -3.59 -0.39
N PHE A 104 -21.06 -2.89 -1.27
CA PHE A 104 -20.95 -3.09 -2.70
C PHE A 104 -21.21 -1.80 -3.47
N VAL A 105 -20.79 -1.79 -4.71
CA VAL A 105 -21.05 -0.72 -5.66
C VAL A 105 -21.68 -1.30 -6.93
N LEU A 106 -22.63 -0.59 -7.51
CA LEU A 106 -23.20 -0.95 -8.79
C LEU A 106 -22.50 -0.17 -9.91
N LEU A 107 -22.17 -0.88 -10.97
CA LEU A 107 -21.55 -0.29 -12.15
C LEU A 107 -22.52 -0.39 -13.34
N ASP A 108 -22.50 0.62 -14.21
CA ASP A 108 -23.17 0.54 -15.50
C ASP A 108 -22.36 -0.28 -16.52
N LYS A 109 -22.88 -0.36 -17.74
CA LYS A 109 -22.23 -1.08 -18.84
C LYS A 109 -20.85 -0.51 -19.24
N ASP A 110 -20.55 0.73 -18.87
CA ASP A 110 -19.28 1.43 -19.14
C ASP A 110 -18.38 1.45 -17.91
N GLU A 111 -18.66 0.56 -16.93
CA GLU A 111 -17.92 0.43 -15.66
C GLU A 111 -17.95 1.68 -14.78
N LYS A 112 -18.96 2.56 -14.99
CA LYS A 112 -19.15 3.74 -14.17
C LYS A 112 -20.05 3.44 -12.99
N VAL A 113 -19.72 4.00 -11.84
CA VAL A 113 -20.50 3.82 -10.62
C VAL A 113 -21.88 4.46 -10.75
N ILE A 114 -22.91 3.66 -10.48
CA ILE A 114 -24.30 4.11 -10.46
C ILE A 114 -24.67 4.53 -9.03
N GLY A 115 -25.26 5.72 -8.91
CA GLY A 115 -25.78 6.22 -7.64
C GLY A 115 -24.71 6.71 -6.66
N ASN A 116 -25.11 6.94 -5.42
CA ASN A 116 -24.24 7.51 -4.36
C ASN A 116 -23.60 6.43 -3.48
N LYS A 117 -23.20 5.41 -4.03
CA LYS A 117 -22.68 4.31 -3.60
C LYS A 117 -21.93 3.92 -2.57
N ILE A 118 -21.82 2.89 -2.17
CA ILE A 118 -21.37 2.03 -1.13
C ILE A 118 -22.23 2.27 0.10
N GLY A 119 -23.48 1.88 0.00
CA GLY A 119 -24.35 1.69 1.14
C GLY A 119 -24.11 0.32 1.74
N ARG A 120 -24.11 0.23 3.05
CA ARG A 120 -24.24 -1.03 3.76
C ARG A 120 -25.50 -1.72 3.28
N ALA A 121 -25.40 -2.96 2.81
CA ALA A 121 -26.59 -3.75 2.56
C ALA A 121 -27.37 -3.86 3.87
N HIS A 122 -28.51 -3.19 3.93
CA HIS A 122 -29.44 -3.41 5.01
C HIS A 122 -30.08 -4.77 4.79
N VAL A 123 -29.71 -5.70 5.63
CA VAL A 123 -30.42 -6.96 5.75
C VAL A 123 -31.67 -6.75 6.60
#